data_3666c5bf3440aca8427234720a2e3d7d
#
_entry.id   3666c5bf3440aca8427234720a2e3d7d
#
_cell.length_a   1.000
_cell.length_b   1.000
_cell.length_c   1.000
_cell.angle_alpha   90.00
_cell.angle_beta   90.00
_cell.angle_gamma   90.00
#
_symmetry.space_group_name_H-M   'P 1'
#
loop_
_entity.id
_entity.type
_entity.pdbx_description
1 polymer ?
#
loop_
_entity_poly.entity_id
_entity_poly.type
_entity_poly.pdbx_seq_one_letter_code
_entity_poly.pdbx_strand_id
1 'polypeptide(L)'
;MNQTVSIVIRTMPGREHFLDKCLFILSGQQYQDLEPIVVAQCKTDSESVEKIAALIVKWKKHFPKISFLHHTSDTDARAKSLNMGMKYASGRYLAFLDDDDKVYPHHYQQMVQALQKSKFSWVYCEIVRADFNKDGQLVSRSYPFRRGDYSFHDHIRGNFIPIHAFVVDRERAKDIGFINETLCKNEDYDFLLRLAFKYEPLHIPNYSAEYCIRSDGTNTVLSHGTLTHTEAVQKRQEWAEADRQLDQLKTEQFGWWIKEIDTASISNPSSNHLGGHASAKVYLLKIYHSYTWKILRLGKKINWLFRRRPKKKNSIPETESLARAELLKIVFSPAWLILSPLYCIEQFLKKILKK
;
A
#
# COMPACT_ATOMS: atom_id res chain seq x y z
N MET A 1 14.60 24.66 -4.22
CA MET A 1 14.00 23.38 -4.63
C MET A 1 12.63 23.28 -3.97
N ASN A 2 11.60 22.82 -4.67
CA ASN A 2 10.27 22.63 -4.09
C ASN A 2 10.35 21.53 -3.02
N GLN A 3 9.95 21.83 -1.78
CA GLN A 3 9.94 20.87 -0.67
C GLN A 3 8.52 20.61 -0.16
N THR A 4 7.52 21.19 -0.80
CA THR A 4 6.11 21.10 -0.41
C THR A 4 5.65 19.65 -0.35
N VAL A 5 4.89 19.29 0.69
CA VAL A 5 4.13 18.05 0.78
C VAL A 5 2.70 18.34 0.34
N SER A 6 2.29 17.81 -0.82
CA SER A 6 0.90 17.78 -1.24
C SER A 6 0.19 16.63 -0.53
N ILE A 7 -0.88 16.94 0.20
CA ILE A 7 -1.66 15.98 0.98
C ILE A 7 -3.06 15.89 0.36
N VAL A 8 -3.35 14.79 -0.29
CA VAL A 8 -4.68 14.54 -0.86
C VAL A 8 -5.61 14.04 0.24
N ILE A 9 -6.66 14.80 0.52
CA ILE A 9 -7.65 14.54 1.58
C ILE A 9 -8.98 14.20 0.92
N ARG A 10 -9.47 12.97 1.12
CA ARG A 10 -10.80 12.56 0.67
C ARG A 10 -11.84 12.96 1.70
N THR A 11 -12.99 13.42 1.21
CA THR A 11 -14.17 13.72 2.05
C THR A 11 -15.47 13.58 1.24
N MET A 12 -16.60 13.80 1.87
CA MET A 12 -17.92 13.87 1.25
C MET A 12 -18.84 14.80 2.05
N PRO A 13 -19.92 15.30 1.45
CA PRO A 13 -20.94 16.04 2.18
C PRO A 13 -21.45 15.28 3.41
N GLY A 14 -21.66 16.00 4.52
CA GLY A 14 -22.03 15.44 5.83
C GLY A 14 -20.85 15.03 6.71
N ARG A 15 -19.60 15.09 6.20
CA ARG A 15 -18.38 14.77 6.96
C ARG A 15 -17.55 16.00 7.34
N GLU A 16 -18.14 17.20 7.29
CA GLU A 16 -17.45 18.48 7.51
C GLU A 16 -16.75 18.53 8.87
N HIS A 17 -17.32 17.90 9.88
CA HIS A 17 -16.74 17.84 11.23
C HIS A 17 -15.46 16.99 11.31
N PHE A 18 -15.34 15.93 10.49
CA PHE A 18 -14.11 15.17 10.36
C PHE A 18 -13.07 15.97 9.60
N LEU A 19 -13.46 16.59 8.48
CA LEU A 19 -12.59 17.44 7.69
C LEU A 19 -12.02 18.60 8.52
N ASP A 20 -12.86 19.29 9.33
CA ASP A 20 -12.41 20.38 10.19
C ASP A 20 -11.36 19.91 11.21
N LYS A 21 -11.57 18.73 11.83
CA LYS A 21 -10.60 18.10 12.72
C LYS A 21 -9.31 17.71 12.00
N CYS A 22 -9.43 17.13 10.81
CA CYS A 22 -8.29 16.77 9.98
C CYS A 22 -7.41 17.99 9.66
N LEU A 23 -8.01 19.08 9.20
CA LEU A 23 -7.31 20.33 8.91
C LEU A 23 -6.72 20.96 10.17
N PHE A 24 -7.40 20.85 11.32
CA PHE A 24 -6.84 21.27 12.61
C PHE A 24 -5.58 20.46 12.96
N ILE A 25 -5.60 19.15 12.81
CA ILE A 25 -4.44 18.28 13.05
C ILE A 25 -3.28 18.63 12.11
N LEU A 26 -3.58 18.92 10.85
CA LEU A 26 -2.57 19.34 9.87
C LEU A 26 -1.97 20.71 10.23
N SER A 27 -2.76 21.63 10.78
CA SER A 27 -2.24 22.95 11.20
C SER A 27 -1.24 22.88 12.37
N GLY A 28 -1.26 21.78 13.12
CA GLY A 28 -0.32 21.49 14.20
C GLY A 28 0.92 20.70 13.78
N GLN A 29 1.12 20.45 12.49
CA GLN A 29 2.31 19.74 12.02
C GLN A 29 3.58 20.58 12.20
N GLN A 30 4.69 19.93 12.58
CA GLN A 30 6.00 20.59 12.67
C GLN A 30 6.55 20.95 11.29
N TYR A 31 6.22 20.20 10.26
CA TYR A 31 6.53 20.51 8.88
C TYR A 31 5.50 21.49 8.32
N GLN A 32 5.92 22.70 7.96
CA GLN A 32 4.99 23.80 7.64
C GLN A 32 4.67 23.94 6.16
N ASP A 33 5.53 23.45 5.25
CA ASP A 33 5.29 23.59 3.79
C ASP A 33 4.35 22.50 3.29
N LEU A 34 3.06 22.64 3.69
CA LEU A 34 1.98 21.72 3.35
C LEU A 34 1.04 22.33 2.32
N GLU A 35 0.59 21.50 1.38
CA GLU A 35 -0.43 21.79 0.38
C GLU A 35 -1.59 20.79 0.55
N PRO A 36 -2.57 21.06 1.44
CA PRO A 36 -3.77 20.25 1.53
C PRO A 36 -4.62 20.37 0.26
N ILE A 37 -5.00 19.26 -0.34
CA ILE A 37 -5.86 19.18 -1.52
C ILE A 37 -7.08 18.36 -1.13
N VAL A 38 -8.16 19.06 -0.80
CA VAL A 38 -9.41 18.44 -0.38
C VAL A 38 -10.21 18.05 -1.62
N VAL A 39 -10.61 16.80 -1.71
CA VAL A 39 -11.43 16.26 -2.80
C VAL A 39 -12.70 15.66 -2.23
N ALA A 40 -13.85 16.29 -2.57
CA ALA A 40 -15.16 15.80 -2.15
C ALA A 40 -15.81 14.95 -3.24
N GLN A 41 -16.27 13.75 -2.85
CA GLN A 41 -17.15 12.93 -3.66
C GLN A 41 -18.60 13.23 -3.27
N CYS A 42 -19.41 13.70 -4.22
CA CYS A 42 -20.86 13.88 -4.09
C CYS A 42 -21.58 12.68 -4.70
N LYS A 43 -22.70 12.24 -4.13
CA LYS A 43 -23.52 11.17 -4.71
C LYS A 43 -24.32 11.64 -5.91
N THR A 44 -24.79 12.90 -5.84
CA THR A 44 -25.57 13.54 -6.90
C THR A 44 -25.10 14.97 -7.12
N ASP A 45 -25.40 15.54 -8.28
CA ASP A 45 -25.06 16.93 -8.60
C ASP A 45 -25.84 17.96 -7.76
N SER A 46 -26.96 17.54 -7.15
CA SER A 46 -27.75 18.40 -6.24
C SER A 46 -27.19 18.45 -4.82
N GLU A 47 -26.19 17.61 -4.49
CA GLU A 47 -25.59 17.56 -3.15
C GLU A 47 -24.69 18.78 -2.94
N SER A 48 -25.00 19.58 -1.90
CA SER A 48 -24.27 20.81 -1.66
C SER A 48 -22.90 20.60 -1.04
N VAL A 49 -21.89 21.25 -1.62
CA VAL A 49 -20.52 21.30 -1.12
C VAL A 49 -20.19 22.62 -0.41
N GLU A 50 -21.18 23.48 -0.21
CA GLU A 50 -21.00 24.83 0.35
C GLU A 50 -20.35 24.82 1.75
N LYS A 51 -20.76 23.89 2.60
CA LYS A 51 -20.18 23.75 3.95
C LYS A 51 -18.71 23.36 3.89
N ILE A 52 -18.34 22.48 2.96
CA ILE A 52 -16.94 22.10 2.73
C ILE A 52 -16.18 23.32 2.20
N ALA A 53 -16.72 24.02 1.21
CA ALA A 53 -16.10 25.25 0.67
C ALA A 53 -15.89 26.32 1.76
N ALA A 54 -16.86 26.50 2.66
CA ALA A 54 -16.74 27.43 3.79
C ALA A 54 -15.59 27.03 4.75
N LEU A 55 -15.39 25.73 5.00
CA LEU A 55 -14.25 25.25 5.77
C LEU A 55 -12.91 25.55 5.06
N ILE A 56 -12.83 25.37 3.76
CA ILE A 56 -11.62 25.71 2.99
C ILE A 56 -11.29 27.20 3.14
N VAL A 57 -12.28 28.07 3.04
CA VAL A 57 -12.09 29.53 3.26
C VAL A 57 -11.60 29.81 4.69
N LYS A 58 -12.19 29.16 5.71
CA LYS A 58 -11.76 29.25 7.12
C LYS A 58 -10.28 28.88 7.28
N TRP A 59 -9.84 27.78 6.65
CA TRP A 59 -8.49 27.23 6.81
C TRP A 59 -7.44 27.88 5.89
N LYS A 60 -7.84 28.69 4.91
CA LYS A 60 -6.92 29.33 3.95
C LYS A 60 -5.85 30.21 4.63
N LYS A 61 -6.15 30.77 5.79
CA LYS A 61 -5.19 31.55 6.57
C LYS A 61 -4.02 30.70 7.15
N HIS A 62 -4.28 29.40 7.40
CA HIS A 62 -3.26 28.46 7.91
C HIS A 62 -2.56 27.73 6.76
N PHE A 63 -3.28 27.48 5.68
CA PHE A 63 -2.76 26.80 4.49
C PHE A 63 -3.00 27.67 3.25
N PRO A 64 -2.07 28.60 2.92
CA PRO A 64 -2.25 29.46 1.73
C PRO A 64 -2.42 28.68 0.42
N LYS A 65 -1.84 27.46 0.36
CA LYS A 65 -1.91 26.56 -0.80
C LYS A 65 -3.10 25.58 -0.75
N ILE A 66 -4.01 25.67 0.24
CA ILE A 66 -5.15 24.74 0.32
C ILE A 66 -6.03 24.86 -0.92
N SER A 67 -6.42 23.72 -1.46
CA SER A 67 -7.27 23.63 -2.65
C SER A 67 -8.48 22.74 -2.40
N PHE A 68 -9.56 23.01 -3.12
CA PHE A 68 -10.79 22.25 -3.05
C PHE A 68 -11.25 21.82 -4.43
N LEU A 69 -11.48 20.52 -4.58
CA LEU A 69 -11.99 19.87 -5.77
C LEU A 69 -13.21 19.03 -5.38
N HIS A 70 -14.13 18.84 -6.31
CA HIS A 70 -15.24 17.90 -6.11
C HIS A 70 -15.63 17.21 -7.41
N HIS A 71 -16.28 16.08 -7.29
CA HIS A 71 -16.85 15.34 -8.40
C HIS A 71 -18.09 14.56 -7.96
N THR A 72 -18.93 14.17 -8.91
CA THR A 72 -20.11 13.35 -8.65
C THR A 72 -19.86 11.92 -9.06
N SER A 73 -20.32 10.98 -8.23
CA SER A 73 -20.37 9.55 -8.52
C SER A 73 -21.42 8.90 -7.64
N ASP A 74 -22.30 8.10 -8.25
CA ASP A 74 -23.32 7.28 -7.59
C ASP A 74 -22.74 6.01 -6.94
N THR A 75 -21.52 5.66 -7.32
CA THR A 75 -20.76 4.52 -6.77
C THR A 75 -19.56 5.00 -5.95
N ASP A 76 -18.94 4.08 -5.22
CA ASP A 76 -17.70 4.37 -4.49
C ASP A 76 -16.56 4.69 -5.49
N ALA A 77 -16.18 5.95 -5.58
CA ALA A 77 -15.18 6.46 -6.51
C ALA A 77 -13.95 7.05 -5.77
N ARG A 78 -13.55 6.40 -4.67
CA ARG A 78 -12.42 6.83 -3.85
C ARG A 78 -11.10 6.93 -4.63
N ALA A 79 -10.84 6.02 -5.56
CA ALA A 79 -9.68 6.07 -6.43
C ALA A 79 -9.68 7.30 -7.34
N LYS A 80 -10.84 7.67 -7.90
CA LYS A 80 -11.02 8.90 -8.70
C LYS A 80 -10.74 10.15 -7.88
N SER A 81 -11.22 10.21 -6.62
CA SER A 81 -10.91 11.32 -5.71
C SER A 81 -9.40 11.46 -5.49
N LEU A 82 -8.70 10.36 -5.22
CA LEU A 82 -7.25 10.36 -5.04
C LEU A 82 -6.53 10.83 -6.31
N ASN A 83 -6.93 10.34 -7.48
CA ASN A 83 -6.32 10.71 -8.76
C ASN A 83 -6.56 12.19 -9.11
N MET A 84 -7.72 12.74 -8.81
CA MET A 84 -7.97 14.18 -8.97
C MET A 84 -6.99 15.00 -8.13
N GLY A 85 -6.82 14.63 -6.85
CA GLY A 85 -5.86 15.26 -5.97
C GLY A 85 -4.41 15.09 -6.45
N MET A 86 -4.02 13.88 -6.89
CA MET A 86 -2.69 13.61 -7.44
C MET A 86 -2.36 14.45 -8.67
N LYS A 87 -3.33 14.64 -9.56
CA LYS A 87 -3.19 15.50 -10.76
C LYS A 87 -3.01 16.96 -10.40
N TYR A 88 -3.67 17.41 -9.35
CA TYR A 88 -3.62 18.81 -8.88
C TYR A 88 -2.37 19.10 -8.03
N ALA A 89 -1.81 18.10 -7.38
CA ALA A 89 -0.65 18.21 -6.50
C ALA A 89 0.55 18.89 -7.17
N SER A 90 1.08 19.94 -6.56
CA SER A 90 2.23 20.71 -7.06
C SER A 90 3.53 20.41 -6.28
N GLY A 91 3.43 19.81 -5.09
CA GLY A 91 4.56 19.50 -4.23
C GLY A 91 5.44 18.37 -4.75
N ARG A 92 6.71 18.40 -4.33
CA ARG A 92 7.63 17.31 -4.58
C ARG A 92 7.22 16.03 -3.87
N TYR A 93 6.72 16.15 -2.64
CA TYR A 93 6.28 15.03 -1.84
C TYR A 93 4.76 14.87 -1.95
N LEU A 94 4.31 13.64 -2.09
CA LEU A 94 2.90 13.28 -2.15
C LEU A 94 2.54 12.41 -0.96
N ALA A 95 1.48 12.78 -0.27
CA ALA A 95 0.87 12.04 0.82
C ALA A 95 -0.65 11.97 0.65
N PHE A 96 -1.27 11.05 1.36
CA PHE A 96 -2.71 10.89 1.40
C PHE A 96 -3.18 10.90 2.86
N LEU A 97 -4.40 11.34 3.10
CA LEU A 97 -4.99 11.33 4.42
C LEU A 97 -6.53 11.24 4.28
N ASP A 98 -7.15 10.29 4.94
CA ASP A 98 -8.61 10.28 5.04
C ASP A 98 -9.05 11.28 6.11
N ASP A 99 -10.20 11.94 5.90
CA ASP A 99 -10.68 13.01 6.76
C ASP A 99 -10.91 12.57 8.21
N ASP A 100 -11.00 11.27 8.45
CA ASP A 100 -11.29 10.67 9.75
C ASP A 100 -10.08 10.01 10.43
N ASP A 101 -8.91 10.01 9.80
CA ASP A 101 -7.68 9.52 10.36
C ASP A 101 -6.80 10.64 10.97
N LYS A 102 -5.73 10.28 11.66
CA LYS A 102 -4.89 11.25 12.37
C LYS A 102 -3.42 11.03 12.10
N VAL A 103 -2.69 12.14 12.02
CA VAL A 103 -1.23 12.17 11.97
C VAL A 103 -0.67 12.98 13.15
N TYR A 104 0.41 12.50 13.78
CA TYR A 104 1.02 13.20 14.91
C TYR A 104 1.85 14.40 14.44
N PRO A 105 2.12 15.38 15.29
CA PRO A 105 2.77 16.63 14.88
C PRO A 105 4.10 16.47 14.13
N HIS A 106 4.86 15.43 14.40
CA HIS A 106 6.16 15.16 13.78
C HIS A 106 6.07 14.30 12.49
N HIS A 107 4.87 13.87 12.08
CA HIS A 107 4.68 12.88 10.99
C HIS A 107 5.37 13.30 9.69
N TYR A 108 4.94 14.39 9.07
CA TYR A 108 5.53 14.81 7.80
C TYR A 108 6.98 15.25 7.92
N GLN A 109 7.38 15.85 9.05
CA GLN A 109 8.77 16.24 9.26
C GLN A 109 9.72 15.02 9.24
N GLN A 110 9.40 13.96 9.96
CA GLN A 110 10.24 12.75 9.96
C GLN A 110 10.26 12.06 8.59
N MET A 111 9.11 11.99 7.89
CA MET A 111 9.02 11.36 6.57
C MET A 111 9.85 12.11 5.54
N VAL A 112 9.71 13.44 5.45
CA VAL A 112 10.47 14.27 4.52
C VAL A 112 11.96 14.23 4.84
N GLN A 113 12.35 14.35 6.12
CA GLN A 113 13.77 14.26 6.52
C GLN A 113 14.39 12.91 6.16
N ALA A 114 13.65 11.82 6.32
CA ALA A 114 14.11 10.49 5.96
C ALA A 114 14.36 10.38 4.45
N LEU A 115 13.44 10.89 3.61
CA LEU A 115 13.63 10.95 2.17
C LEU A 115 14.81 11.84 1.78
N GLN A 116 14.97 13.02 2.39
CA GLN A 116 16.07 13.94 2.09
C GLN A 116 17.44 13.34 2.42
N LYS A 117 17.55 12.58 3.51
CA LYS A 117 18.79 11.94 3.99
C LYS A 117 19.09 10.60 3.31
N SER A 118 18.25 10.14 2.43
CA SER A 118 18.35 8.83 1.77
C SER A 118 18.19 8.92 0.26
N LYS A 119 18.39 7.79 -0.42
CA LYS A 119 18.14 7.65 -1.87
C LYS A 119 16.78 7.02 -2.20
N PHE A 120 15.99 6.69 -1.19
CA PHE A 120 14.71 6.03 -1.38
C PHE A 120 13.69 6.95 -2.06
N SER A 121 12.78 6.36 -2.85
CA SER A 121 11.74 7.09 -3.57
C SER A 121 10.48 7.27 -2.76
N TRP A 122 10.30 6.49 -1.71
CA TRP A 122 9.19 6.60 -0.77
C TRP A 122 9.57 6.03 0.59
N VAL A 123 8.79 6.43 1.58
CA VAL A 123 8.98 6.08 2.99
C VAL A 123 7.63 5.76 3.62
N TYR A 124 7.62 4.85 4.57
CA TYR A 124 6.43 4.60 5.39
C TYR A 124 6.80 4.47 6.88
N CYS A 125 5.82 4.76 7.73
CA CYS A 125 5.93 4.62 9.19
C CYS A 125 5.00 3.53 9.71
N GLU A 126 5.18 3.18 10.99
CA GLU A 126 4.23 2.35 11.72
C GLU A 126 3.00 3.16 12.15
N ILE A 127 1.85 2.49 12.23
CA ILE A 127 0.56 3.10 12.56
C ILE A 127 -0.07 2.40 13.76
N VAL A 128 -0.70 3.21 14.60
CA VAL A 128 -1.58 2.76 15.68
C VAL A 128 -2.99 2.59 15.14
N ARG A 129 -3.64 1.46 15.35
CA ARG A 129 -5.10 1.35 15.24
C ARG A 129 -5.73 1.87 16.53
N ALA A 130 -6.61 2.86 16.41
CA ALA A 130 -7.36 3.46 17.49
C ALA A 130 -8.84 3.18 17.31
N ASP A 131 -9.44 2.43 18.24
CA ASP A 131 -10.86 2.07 18.21
C ASP A 131 -11.67 3.04 19.08
N PHE A 132 -12.76 3.59 18.52
CA PHE A 132 -13.65 4.55 19.17
C PHE A 132 -15.07 3.96 19.30
N ASN A 133 -15.72 4.24 20.43
CA ASN A 133 -17.13 3.89 20.64
C ASN A 133 -18.07 4.86 19.88
N LYS A 134 -19.39 4.62 19.99
CA LYS A 134 -20.43 5.45 19.35
C LYS A 134 -20.42 6.91 19.83
N ASP A 135 -19.93 7.16 21.04
CA ASP A 135 -19.83 8.49 21.64
C ASP A 135 -18.54 9.21 21.25
N GLY A 136 -17.73 8.60 20.38
CA GLY A 136 -16.45 9.16 19.94
C GLY A 136 -15.33 9.08 20.98
N GLN A 137 -15.52 8.26 22.05
CA GLN A 137 -14.49 8.05 23.07
C GLN A 137 -13.54 6.93 22.63
N LEU A 138 -12.25 7.11 22.89
CA LEU A 138 -11.23 6.10 22.62
C LEU A 138 -11.42 4.91 23.57
N VAL A 139 -11.59 3.71 23.00
CA VAL A 139 -11.76 2.44 23.72
C VAL A 139 -10.44 1.69 23.83
N SER A 140 -9.70 1.57 22.72
CA SER A 140 -8.47 0.80 22.69
C SER A 140 -7.48 1.31 21.65
N ARG A 141 -6.20 0.94 21.84
CA ARG A 141 -5.15 1.06 20.83
C ARG A 141 -4.48 -0.28 20.62
N SER A 142 -4.18 -0.60 19.36
CA SER A 142 -3.49 -1.84 18.96
C SER A 142 -2.52 -1.58 17.82
N TYR A 143 -1.67 -2.55 17.53
CA TYR A 143 -0.55 -2.40 16.59
C TYR A 143 -0.56 -3.48 15.50
N PRO A 144 -1.67 -3.68 14.77
CA PRO A 144 -1.82 -4.78 13.81
C PRO A 144 -0.94 -4.59 12.56
N PHE A 145 -0.48 -3.38 12.30
CA PHE A 145 0.29 -3.01 11.11
C PHE A 145 1.81 -3.14 11.27
N ARG A 146 2.28 -3.44 12.49
CA ARG A 146 3.70 -3.62 12.76
C ARG A 146 4.23 -4.90 12.11
N ARG A 147 5.34 -4.79 11.34
CA ARG A 147 5.94 -5.91 10.58
C ARG A 147 7.47 -6.05 10.74
N GLY A 148 8.17 -5.15 11.40
CA GLY A 148 9.63 -5.09 11.39
C GLY A 148 10.16 -4.59 10.04
N ASP A 149 11.29 -5.13 9.59
CA ASP A 149 11.87 -4.72 8.31
C ASP A 149 10.92 -4.99 7.15
N TYR A 150 10.92 -4.10 6.16
CA TYR A 150 10.07 -4.25 4.99
C TYR A 150 10.39 -5.52 4.20
N SER A 151 9.35 -6.23 3.81
CA SER A 151 9.42 -7.39 2.92
C SER A 151 8.32 -7.26 1.87
N PHE A 152 8.70 -7.19 0.59
CA PHE A 152 7.72 -7.19 -0.50
C PHE A 152 6.90 -8.48 -0.51
N HIS A 153 7.52 -9.63 -0.15
CA HIS A 153 6.84 -10.91 -0.03
C HIS A 153 5.72 -10.88 1.03
N ASP A 154 5.96 -10.23 2.17
CA ASP A 154 4.93 -10.09 3.19
C ASP A 154 3.87 -9.06 2.77
N HIS A 155 4.30 -7.99 2.05
CA HIS A 155 3.38 -6.96 1.57
C HIS A 155 2.41 -7.49 0.50
N ILE A 156 2.88 -8.36 -0.41
CA ILE A 156 2.01 -8.94 -1.44
C ILE A 156 0.92 -9.88 -0.88
N ARG A 157 1.12 -10.39 0.33
CA ARG A 157 0.17 -11.27 1.04
C ARG A 157 -0.90 -10.52 1.81
N GLY A 158 -0.65 -9.28 2.15
CA GLY A 158 -1.64 -8.45 2.85
C GLY A 158 -1.15 -7.03 3.04
N ASN A 159 -2.08 -6.08 2.92
CA ASN A 159 -1.80 -4.68 3.15
C ASN A 159 -1.55 -4.43 4.65
N PHE A 160 -0.37 -3.93 4.99
CA PHE A 160 -0.02 -3.49 6.33
C PHE A 160 0.45 -2.02 6.35
N ILE A 161 0.31 -1.32 5.24
CA ILE A 161 0.67 0.10 5.11
C ILE A 161 -0.61 0.87 4.74
N PRO A 162 -1.40 1.35 5.72
CA PRO A 162 -2.56 2.18 5.45
C PRO A 162 -2.21 3.44 4.64
N ILE A 163 -3.19 3.98 3.92
CA ILE A 163 -2.98 5.05 2.94
C ILE A 163 -2.28 6.30 3.49
N HIS A 164 -2.48 6.62 4.76
CA HIS A 164 -1.86 7.77 5.43
C HIS A 164 -0.51 7.46 6.10
N ALA A 165 -0.01 6.22 5.92
CA ALA A 165 1.26 5.78 6.51
C ALA A 165 2.49 6.13 5.68
N PHE A 166 2.35 6.63 4.47
CA PHE A 166 3.48 6.77 3.55
C PHE A 166 3.55 8.12 2.85
N VAL A 167 4.75 8.47 2.43
CA VAL A 167 5.04 9.66 1.61
C VAL A 167 5.91 9.27 0.42
N VAL A 168 5.58 9.76 -0.76
CA VAL A 168 6.29 9.49 -2.02
C VAL A 168 7.04 10.73 -2.48
N ASP A 169 8.32 10.60 -2.85
CA ASP A 169 9.08 11.61 -3.57
C ASP A 169 8.75 11.49 -5.07
N ARG A 170 7.92 12.37 -5.59
CA ARG A 170 7.43 12.36 -6.99
C ARG A 170 8.55 12.57 -8.02
N GLU A 171 9.64 13.22 -7.64
CA GLU A 171 10.79 13.40 -8.53
C GLU A 171 11.57 12.09 -8.72
N ARG A 172 11.59 11.23 -7.67
CA ARG A 172 12.27 9.93 -7.71
C ARG A 172 11.38 8.80 -8.21
N ALA A 173 10.06 8.92 -8.02
CA ALA A 173 9.06 7.92 -8.44
C ALA A 173 8.19 8.44 -9.61
N LYS A 174 8.79 9.07 -10.62
CA LYS A 174 8.07 9.78 -11.71
C LYS A 174 7.11 8.91 -12.52
N ASP A 175 7.34 7.64 -12.59
CA ASP A 175 6.68 6.71 -13.50
C ASP A 175 5.79 5.70 -12.77
N ILE A 176 5.39 5.99 -11.52
CA ILE A 176 4.49 5.11 -10.76
C ILE A 176 3.05 5.11 -11.30
N GLY A 177 2.66 6.16 -12.01
CA GLY A 177 1.31 6.32 -12.54
C GLY A 177 0.30 6.71 -11.47
N PHE A 178 -0.97 6.48 -11.77
CA PHE A 178 -2.11 6.82 -10.95
C PHE A 178 -2.66 5.59 -10.22
N ILE A 179 -3.57 5.84 -9.30
CA ILE A 179 -4.34 4.80 -8.61
C ILE A 179 -5.33 4.17 -9.58
N ASN A 180 -5.53 2.87 -9.48
CA ASN A 180 -6.40 2.12 -10.38
C ASN A 180 -7.88 2.40 -10.03
N GLU A 181 -8.59 3.10 -10.93
CA GLU A 181 -10.01 3.46 -10.75
C GLU A 181 -10.99 2.31 -10.97
N THR A 182 -10.53 1.15 -11.46
CA THR A 182 -11.40 -0.02 -11.61
C THR A 182 -11.62 -0.77 -10.30
N LEU A 183 -10.81 -0.46 -9.27
CA LEU A 183 -10.90 -1.06 -7.95
C LEU A 183 -11.79 -0.21 -7.03
N CYS A 184 -12.90 -0.76 -6.57
CA CYS A 184 -13.75 -0.13 -5.55
C CYS A 184 -13.22 -0.34 -4.12
N LYS A 185 -12.22 -1.20 -3.95
CA LYS A 185 -11.54 -1.53 -2.69
C LYS A 185 -10.11 -1.95 -2.99
N ASN A 186 -9.19 -1.74 -2.03
CA ASN A 186 -7.76 -2.08 -2.15
C ASN A 186 -7.03 -1.27 -3.25
N GLU A 187 -7.58 -0.14 -3.65
CA GLU A 187 -7.00 0.78 -4.63
C GLU A 187 -5.64 1.35 -4.17
N ASP A 188 -5.53 1.63 -2.87
CA ASP A 188 -4.30 2.04 -2.19
C ASP A 188 -3.27 0.90 -2.14
N TYR A 189 -3.74 -0.31 -1.91
CA TYR A 189 -2.90 -1.49 -1.84
C TYR A 189 -2.30 -1.86 -3.20
N ASP A 190 -3.09 -1.82 -4.28
CA ASP A 190 -2.57 -1.98 -5.65
C ASP A 190 -1.49 -0.94 -5.96
N PHE A 191 -1.76 0.32 -5.64
CA PHE A 191 -0.80 1.40 -5.83
C PHE A 191 0.52 1.16 -5.08
N LEU A 192 0.42 0.76 -3.81
CA LEU A 192 1.58 0.47 -2.97
C LEU A 192 2.38 -0.74 -3.47
N LEU A 193 1.71 -1.79 -3.96
CA LEU A 193 2.40 -2.94 -4.53
C LEU A 193 3.18 -2.57 -5.79
N ARG A 194 2.59 -1.77 -6.70
CA ARG A 194 3.28 -1.27 -7.89
C ARG A 194 4.47 -0.38 -7.53
N LEU A 195 4.29 0.50 -6.53
CA LEU A 195 5.35 1.37 -6.01
C LEU A 195 6.48 0.55 -5.40
N ALA A 196 6.16 -0.40 -4.55
CA ALA A 196 7.12 -1.25 -3.86
C ALA A 196 7.85 -2.23 -4.78
N PHE A 197 7.18 -2.71 -5.82
CA PHE A 197 7.79 -3.56 -6.83
C PHE A 197 8.91 -2.84 -7.57
N LYS A 198 8.71 -1.56 -7.83
CA LYS A 198 9.66 -0.74 -8.58
C LYS A 198 10.69 -0.06 -7.71
N TYR A 199 10.29 0.38 -6.54
CA TYR A 199 11.09 1.15 -5.60
C TYR A 199 10.97 0.57 -4.20
N GLU A 200 12.06 0.05 -3.65
CA GLU A 200 12.10 -0.38 -2.26
C GLU A 200 11.80 0.80 -1.32
N PRO A 201 10.94 0.65 -0.30
CA PRO A 201 10.65 1.70 0.66
C PRO A 201 11.72 1.85 1.74
N LEU A 202 11.79 3.03 2.32
CA LEU A 202 12.43 3.23 3.61
C LEU A 202 11.40 3.05 4.73
N HIS A 203 11.63 2.12 5.63
CA HIS A 203 10.80 1.93 6.82
C HIS A 203 11.28 2.82 7.96
N ILE A 204 10.35 3.55 8.59
CA ILE A 204 10.57 4.29 9.85
C ILE A 204 9.85 3.54 10.97
N PRO A 205 10.55 2.91 11.92
CA PRO A 205 9.93 2.08 12.97
C PRO A 205 9.35 2.94 14.10
N ASN A 206 8.68 4.04 13.77
CA ASN A 206 8.07 4.97 14.71
C ASN A 206 6.57 5.11 14.39
N TYR A 207 5.75 5.13 15.43
CA TYR A 207 4.33 5.42 15.33
C TYR A 207 4.14 6.93 15.16
N SER A 208 3.61 7.34 14.02
CA SER A 208 3.36 8.76 13.75
C SER A 208 1.98 9.06 13.20
N ALA A 209 1.11 8.05 13.11
CA ALA A 209 -0.28 8.21 12.68
C ALA A 209 -1.21 7.21 13.38
N GLU A 210 -2.51 7.49 13.38
CA GLU A 210 -3.57 6.63 13.89
C GLU A 210 -4.58 6.31 12.77
N TYR A 211 -4.84 5.03 12.57
CA TYR A 211 -5.97 4.53 11.80
C TYR A 211 -7.18 4.43 12.73
N CYS A 212 -8.15 5.31 12.53
CA CYS A 212 -9.27 5.48 13.44
C CYS A 212 -10.47 4.62 13.03
N ILE A 213 -10.82 3.65 13.86
CA ILE A 213 -11.98 2.77 13.68
C ILE A 213 -13.11 3.23 14.61
N ARG A 214 -14.29 3.46 14.05
CA ARG A 214 -15.48 3.93 14.79
C ARG A 214 -16.60 2.90 14.73
N SER A 215 -17.24 2.67 15.86
CA SER A 215 -18.38 1.74 15.94
C SER A 215 -19.73 2.38 15.62
N ASP A 216 -19.76 3.67 15.25
CA ASP A 216 -20.96 4.43 14.87
C ASP A 216 -21.41 4.19 13.42
N GLY A 217 -20.69 3.35 12.66
CA GLY A 217 -20.99 3.05 11.28
C GLY A 217 -20.47 4.07 10.26
N THR A 218 -19.73 5.09 10.70
CA THR A 218 -19.16 6.11 9.80
C THR A 218 -17.94 5.62 9.00
N ASN A 219 -17.31 4.52 9.43
CA ASN A 219 -16.23 3.89 8.68
C ASN A 219 -16.80 3.01 7.56
N THR A 220 -16.31 3.19 6.35
CA THR A 220 -16.73 2.42 5.15
C THR A 220 -16.56 0.90 5.34
N VAL A 221 -15.53 0.48 6.06
CA VAL A 221 -15.19 -0.94 6.30
C VAL A 221 -16.12 -1.59 7.33
N LEU A 222 -16.66 -0.84 8.31
CA LEU A 222 -17.44 -1.38 9.42
C LEU A 222 -18.92 -0.97 9.42
N SER A 223 -19.43 -0.37 8.34
CA SER A 223 -20.81 0.12 8.24
C SER A 223 -21.89 -0.99 8.27
N HIS A 224 -21.56 -2.20 8.71
CA HIS A 224 -22.50 -3.33 8.76
C HIS A 224 -23.72 -3.12 9.67
N GLY A 225 -23.66 -2.18 10.61
CA GLY A 225 -24.77 -1.89 11.52
C GLY A 225 -25.84 -0.94 10.98
N THR A 226 -25.58 -0.23 9.88
CA THR A 226 -26.48 0.76 9.28
C THR A 226 -27.08 0.32 7.94
N LEU A 227 -26.55 -0.76 7.34
CA LEU A 227 -27.01 -1.30 6.07
C LEU A 227 -28.16 -2.29 6.28
N THR A 228 -29.13 -2.29 5.37
CA THR A 228 -30.10 -3.37 5.25
C THR A 228 -29.41 -4.68 4.91
N HIS A 229 -30.06 -5.81 5.15
CA HIS A 229 -29.50 -7.13 4.83
C HIS A 229 -29.10 -7.23 3.33
N THR A 230 -29.94 -6.70 2.45
CA THR A 230 -29.69 -6.71 0.99
C THR A 230 -28.46 -5.87 0.61
N GLU A 231 -28.34 -4.66 1.15
CA GLU A 231 -27.17 -3.80 0.92
C GLU A 231 -25.88 -4.41 1.47
N ALA A 232 -25.96 -5.05 2.64
CA ALA A 232 -24.81 -5.74 3.23
C ALA A 232 -24.36 -6.95 2.40
N VAL A 233 -25.29 -7.69 1.78
CA VAL A 233 -24.99 -8.80 0.87
C VAL A 233 -24.36 -8.26 -0.41
N GLN A 234 -24.96 -7.25 -1.02
CA GLN A 234 -24.43 -6.62 -2.24
C GLN A 234 -23.00 -6.09 -2.01
N LYS A 235 -22.77 -5.35 -0.93
CA LYS A 235 -21.45 -4.82 -0.58
C LYS A 235 -20.40 -5.92 -0.39
N ARG A 236 -20.78 -7.06 0.23
CA ARG A 236 -19.87 -8.21 0.34
C ARG A 236 -19.51 -8.81 -1.02
N GLN A 237 -20.48 -8.87 -1.95
CA GLN A 237 -20.22 -9.36 -3.30
C GLN A 237 -19.27 -8.42 -4.07
N GLU A 238 -19.51 -7.11 -3.99
CA GLU A 238 -18.63 -6.10 -4.59
C GLU A 238 -17.20 -6.19 -4.03
N TRP A 239 -17.06 -6.38 -2.72
CA TRP A 239 -15.75 -6.52 -2.10
C TRP A 239 -15.03 -7.83 -2.46
N ALA A 240 -15.78 -8.93 -2.55
CA ALA A 240 -15.23 -10.20 -3.00
C ALA A 240 -14.77 -10.14 -4.45
N GLU A 241 -15.47 -9.37 -5.29
CA GLU A 241 -15.07 -9.12 -6.67
C GLU A 241 -13.81 -8.26 -6.73
N ALA A 242 -13.73 -7.18 -5.93
CA ALA A 242 -12.53 -6.35 -5.85
C ALA A 242 -11.30 -7.13 -5.37
N ASP A 243 -11.47 -8.05 -4.41
CA ASP A 243 -10.40 -8.94 -3.97
C ASP A 243 -9.94 -9.89 -5.10
N ARG A 244 -10.86 -10.44 -5.89
CA ARG A 244 -10.53 -11.26 -7.08
C ARG A 244 -9.81 -10.47 -8.16
N GLN A 245 -10.26 -9.25 -8.43
CA GLN A 245 -9.62 -8.33 -9.39
C GLN A 245 -8.20 -7.99 -8.94
N LEU A 246 -8.00 -7.71 -7.66
CA LEU A 246 -6.67 -7.45 -7.12
C LEU A 246 -5.75 -8.67 -7.26
N ASP A 247 -6.23 -9.88 -6.99
CA ASP A 247 -5.44 -11.11 -7.15
C ASP A 247 -5.09 -11.38 -8.62
N GLN A 248 -5.99 -11.04 -9.55
CA GLN A 248 -5.70 -11.07 -10.97
C GLN A 248 -4.62 -10.05 -11.34
N LEU A 249 -4.74 -8.80 -10.90
CA LEU A 249 -3.75 -7.75 -11.12
C LEU A 249 -2.38 -8.11 -10.55
N LYS A 250 -2.33 -8.66 -9.34
CA LYS A 250 -1.09 -9.18 -8.75
C LYS A 250 -0.46 -10.25 -9.64
N THR A 251 -1.26 -11.15 -10.18
CA THR A 251 -0.80 -12.23 -11.06
C THR A 251 -0.23 -11.68 -12.37
N GLU A 252 -0.93 -10.72 -12.98
CA GLU A 252 -0.52 -10.09 -14.25
C GLU A 252 0.72 -9.21 -14.09
N GLN A 253 0.78 -8.42 -13.03
CA GLN A 253 1.86 -7.43 -12.81
C GLN A 253 3.13 -8.04 -12.23
N PHE A 254 2.99 -9.01 -11.33
CA PHE A 254 4.13 -9.56 -10.58
C PHE A 254 4.46 -11.01 -10.94
N GLY A 255 3.63 -11.64 -11.77
CA GLY A 255 3.80 -13.01 -12.20
C GLY A 255 3.02 -14.01 -11.35
N TRP A 256 2.55 -15.05 -11.98
CA TRP A 256 1.66 -16.06 -11.38
C TRP A 256 2.33 -16.99 -10.34
N TRP A 257 3.65 -16.93 -10.14
CA TRP A 257 4.34 -17.56 -9.03
C TRP A 257 3.87 -17.07 -7.64
N ILE A 258 3.19 -15.91 -7.59
CA ILE A 258 2.57 -15.36 -6.39
C ILE A 258 1.48 -16.27 -5.84
N LYS A 259 0.70 -16.94 -6.71
CA LYS A 259 -0.31 -17.92 -6.29
C LYS A 259 0.29 -19.11 -5.53
N GLU A 260 1.50 -19.54 -5.86
CA GLU A 260 2.18 -20.59 -5.09
C GLU A 260 2.61 -20.14 -3.70
N ILE A 261 2.98 -18.87 -3.56
CA ILE A 261 3.33 -18.28 -2.26
C ILE A 261 2.08 -18.19 -1.38
N ASP A 262 0.95 -17.75 -1.94
CA ASP A 262 -0.31 -17.62 -1.21
C ASP A 262 -0.93 -18.99 -0.87
N THR A 263 -0.93 -19.95 -1.77
CA THR A 263 -1.43 -21.31 -1.50
C THR A 263 -0.59 -22.09 -0.50
N ALA A 264 0.71 -21.88 -0.47
CA ALA A 264 1.58 -22.51 0.53
C ALA A 264 1.33 -21.99 1.95
N SER A 265 0.80 -20.76 2.08
CA SER A 265 0.41 -20.19 3.39
C SER A 265 -0.96 -20.70 3.87
N ILE A 266 -1.87 -21.02 2.96
CA ILE A 266 -3.21 -21.54 3.28
C ILE A 266 -3.15 -23.01 3.69
N SER A 267 -2.21 -23.79 3.13
CA SER A 267 -2.11 -25.22 3.39
C SER A 267 -1.40 -25.61 4.72
N ASN A 268 -1.00 -24.63 5.55
CA ASN A 268 -0.35 -24.90 6.83
C ASN A 268 -0.97 -24.07 7.99
N PRO A 269 -2.23 -24.35 8.40
CA PRO A 269 -2.94 -23.57 9.42
C PRO A 269 -2.38 -23.76 10.85
N SER A 270 -1.46 -24.70 11.08
CA SER A 270 -0.93 -24.99 12.42
C SER A 270 0.23 -24.11 12.88
N SER A 271 0.65 -23.12 12.09
CA SER A 271 1.72 -22.16 12.44
C SER A 271 1.18 -20.80 12.94
N ASN A 272 0.04 -20.79 13.61
CA ASN A 272 -0.70 -19.60 14.00
C ASN A 272 -0.07 -18.73 15.11
N HIS A 273 1.18 -18.91 15.49
CA HIS A 273 1.80 -18.10 16.54
C HIS A 273 3.00 -17.23 16.15
N LEU A 274 3.48 -17.33 14.93
CA LEU A 274 4.47 -16.42 14.36
C LEU A 274 4.30 -16.54 12.85
N GLY A 275 3.50 -15.68 12.23
CA GLY A 275 3.16 -15.65 10.82
C GLY A 275 3.72 -16.81 10.00
N GLY A 276 2.88 -17.78 9.65
CA GLY A 276 3.26 -19.03 8.98
C GLY A 276 3.90 -18.80 7.63
N HIS A 277 5.16 -18.47 7.64
CA HIS A 277 5.96 -18.23 6.47
C HIS A 277 6.58 -19.54 6.06
N ALA A 278 6.20 -20.08 4.92
CA ALA A 278 7.06 -21.04 4.26
C ALA A 278 8.42 -20.35 4.13
N SER A 279 9.43 -20.90 4.81
CA SER A 279 10.76 -20.29 4.93
C SER A 279 11.30 -19.92 3.55
N ALA A 280 11.81 -18.69 3.39
CA ALA A 280 12.47 -18.27 2.17
C ALA A 280 13.64 -19.21 1.81
N LYS A 281 14.24 -19.85 2.82
CA LYS A 281 15.24 -20.91 2.64
C LYS A 281 14.67 -22.12 1.88
N VAL A 282 13.45 -22.54 2.21
CA VAL A 282 12.76 -23.64 1.53
C VAL A 282 12.47 -23.30 0.08
N TYR A 283 12.04 -22.07 -0.20
CA TYR A 283 11.81 -21.60 -1.58
C TYR A 283 13.11 -21.51 -2.37
N LEU A 284 14.18 -20.98 -1.79
CA LEU A 284 15.49 -20.96 -2.43
C LEU A 284 15.97 -22.35 -2.76
N LEU A 285 15.81 -23.33 -1.86
CA LEU A 285 16.12 -24.74 -2.12
C LEU A 285 15.33 -25.27 -3.31
N LYS A 286 13.99 -25.07 -3.35
CA LYS A 286 13.15 -25.50 -4.48
C LYS A 286 13.62 -24.88 -5.80
N ILE A 287 13.91 -23.56 -5.80
CA ILE A 287 14.41 -22.86 -6.99
C ILE A 287 15.76 -23.42 -7.40
N TYR A 288 16.72 -23.53 -6.49
CA TYR A 288 18.07 -23.99 -6.81
C TYR A 288 18.13 -25.45 -7.32
N HIS A 289 17.17 -26.28 -6.95
CA HIS A 289 17.03 -27.66 -7.43
C HIS A 289 16.15 -27.80 -8.69
N SER A 290 15.57 -26.70 -9.19
CA SER A 290 14.72 -26.74 -10.39
C SER A 290 15.52 -26.84 -11.69
N TYR A 291 14.91 -27.44 -12.73
CA TYR A 291 15.47 -27.44 -14.08
C TYR A 291 15.54 -26.02 -14.64
N THR A 292 14.54 -25.19 -14.35
CA THR A 292 14.51 -23.78 -14.71
C THR A 292 15.71 -23.02 -14.20
N TRP A 293 16.16 -23.28 -12.95
CA TRP A 293 17.37 -22.68 -12.41
C TRP A 293 18.64 -23.16 -13.12
N LYS A 294 18.69 -24.44 -13.53
CA LYS A 294 19.81 -24.97 -14.32
C LYS A 294 19.93 -24.25 -15.66
N ILE A 295 18.81 -24.00 -16.35
CA ILE A 295 18.76 -23.23 -17.61
C ILE A 295 19.27 -21.80 -17.39
N LEU A 296 18.77 -21.12 -16.35
CA LEU A 296 19.19 -19.76 -16.00
C LEU A 296 20.70 -19.69 -15.70
N ARG A 297 21.25 -20.69 -15.03
CA ARG A 297 22.70 -20.79 -14.78
C ARG A 297 23.52 -21.03 -16.03
N LEU A 298 23.01 -21.79 -16.99
CA LEU A 298 23.66 -21.96 -18.30
C LEU A 298 23.76 -20.64 -19.05
N GLY A 299 22.67 -19.87 -19.11
CA GLY A 299 22.67 -18.51 -19.70
C GLY A 299 23.64 -17.56 -19.00
N LYS A 300 23.73 -17.61 -17.66
CA LYS A 300 24.72 -16.82 -16.89
C LYS A 300 26.16 -17.30 -17.11
N LYS A 301 26.39 -18.60 -17.36
CA LYS A 301 27.72 -19.12 -17.76
C LYS A 301 28.18 -18.59 -19.11
N ILE A 302 27.27 -18.53 -20.07
CA ILE A 302 27.55 -17.96 -21.41
C ILE A 302 27.90 -16.46 -21.27
N ASN A 303 27.13 -15.71 -20.49
CA ASN A 303 27.38 -14.27 -20.24
C ASN A 303 28.67 -14.06 -19.39
N TRP A 304 29.05 -15.01 -18.55
CA TRP A 304 30.29 -14.97 -17.77
C TRP A 304 31.55 -15.17 -18.64
N LEU A 305 31.48 -16.01 -19.66
CA LEU A 305 32.57 -16.17 -20.64
C LEU A 305 32.96 -14.84 -21.28
N PHE A 306 31.99 -13.89 -21.39
CA PHE A 306 32.23 -12.55 -21.96
C PHE A 306 32.58 -11.48 -20.92
N ARG A 307 32.40 -11.67 -19.60
CA ARG A 307 32.50 -10.60 -18.58
C ARG A 307 33.43 -10.84 -17.38
N ARG A 308 34.20 -11.90 -17.31
CA ARG A 308 35.21 -12.20 -16.27
C ARG A 308 34.81 -11.86 -14.81
N ARG A 309 33.63 -12.24 -14.31
CA ARG A 309 33.23 -12.04 -12.91
C ARG A 309 33.29 -13.35 -12.11
N PRO A 310 33.69 -13.35 -10.80
CA PRO A 310 33.82 -14.57 -10.01
C PRO A 310 32.50 -15.32 -9.84
N LYS A 311 32.56 -16.67 -9.87
CA LYS A 311 31.41 -17.54 -9.67
C LYS A 311 30.92 -17.45 -8.22
N LYS A 312 29.74 -16.91 -7.98
CA LYS A 312 29.08 -17.01 -6.70
C LYS A 312 28.50 -18.41 -6.52
N LYS A 313 28.88 -19.13 -5.45
CA LYS A 313 28.36 -20.45 -5.13
C LYS A 313 26.91 -20.31 -4.66
N ASN A 314 26.01 -21.19 -5.11
CA ASN A 314 24.63 -21.22 -4.60
C ASN A 314 24.64 -21.83 -3.18
N SER A 315 24.80 -20.99 -2.18
CA SER A 315 24.66 -21.38 -0.78
C SER A 315 23.33 -20.82 -0.25
N ILE A 316 22.63 -21.62 0.54
CA ILE A 316 21.47 -21.11 1.27
C ILE A 316 21.99 -20.17 2.36
N PRO A 317 21.47 -18.93 2.43
CA PRO A 317 21.87 -17.99 3.46
C PRO A 317 21.58 -18.52 4.87
N GLU A 318 22.41 -18.15 5.82
CA GLU A 318 22.32 -18.64 7.21
C GLU A 318 21.07 -18.14 7.92
N THR A 319 20.68 -16.88 7.69
CA THR A 319 19.49 -16.27 8.30
C THR A 319 18.31 -16.25 7.32
N GLU A 320 17.11 -16.24 7.86
CA GLU A 320 15.87 -16.17 7.07
C GLU A 320 15.73 -14.82 6.34
N SER A 321 16.16 -13.71 6.95
CA SER A 321 16.17 -12.39 6.32
C SER A 321 17.09 -12.31 5.11
N LEU A 322 18.29 -12.86 5.21
CA LEU A 322 19.22 -12.96 4.09
C LEU A 322 18.69 -13.89 2.98
N ALA A 323 18.03 -14.99 3.36
CA ALA A 323 17.40 -15.89 2.41
C ALA A 323 16.23 -15.18 1.66
N ARG A 324 15.44 -14.37 2.34
CA ARG A 324 14.39 -13.54 1.72
C ARG A 324 14.98 -12.53 0.75
N ALA A 325 16.02 -11.81 1.15
CA ALA A 325 16.70 -10.85 0.27
C ALA A 325 17.27 -11.51 -0.99
N GLU A 326 17.85 -12.70 -0.87
CA GLU A 326 18.36 -13.46 -2.03
C GLU A 326 17.23 -14.00 -2.91
N LEU A 327 16.13 -14.48 -2.32
CA LEU A 327 14.94 -14.93 -3.03
C LEU A 327 14.35 -13.79 -3.88
N LEU A 328 14.18 -12.60 -3.29
CA LEU A 328 13.69 -11.43 -3.99
C LEU A 328 14.58 -11.04 -5.17
N LYS A 329 15.92 -11.04 -5.00
CA LYS A 329 16.85 -10.77 -6.11
C LYS A 329 16.70 -11.74 -7.28
N ILE A 330 16.40 -13.01 -7.00
CA ILE A 330 16.18 -14.02 -8.02
C ILE A 330 14.87 -13.77 -8.71
N VAL A 331 13.79 -13.69 -7.95
CA VAL A 331 12.42 -13.66 -8.42
C VAL A 331 12.13 -12.40 -9.22
N PHE A 332 12.71 -11.25 -8.83
CA PHE A 332 12.60 -9.99 -9.58
C PHE A 332 13.68 -9.79 -10.65
N SER A 333 14.52 -10.78 -10.89
CA SER A 333 15.47 -10.65 -12.02
C SER A 333 14.73 -10.81 -13.35
N PRO A 334 15.03 -9.96 -14.38
CA PRO A 334 14.39 -10.08 -15.69
C PRO A 334 14.50 -11.47 -16.29
N ALA A 335 15.63 -12.14 -16.06
CA ALA A 335 15.84 -13.52 -16.53
C ALA A 335 14.93 -14.54 -15.84
N TRP A 336 14.60 -14.34 -14.55
CA TRP A 336 13.64 -15.19 -13.85
C TRP A 336 12.21 -14.93 -14.29
N LEU A 337 11.83 -13.66 -14.50
CA LEU A 337 10.50 -13.31 -14.99
C LEU A 337 10.17 -13.99 -16.32
N ILE A 338 11.16 -14.08 -17.23
CA ILE A 338 11.01 -14.79 -18.51
C ILE A 338 10.89 -16.31 -18.31
N LEU A 339 11.61 -16.88 -17.35
CA LEU A 339 11.68 -18.32 -17.14
C LEU A 339 10.71 -18.87 -16.07
N SER A 340 10.06 -18.00 -15.32
CA SER A 340 9.12 -18.41 -14.26
C SER A 340 7.95 -19.28 -14.76
N PRO A 341 7.40 -19.11 -15.96
CA PRO A 341 6.41 -20.04 -16.51
C PRO A 341 6.89 -21.47 -16.59
N LEU A 342 8.15 -21.69 -17.01
CA LEU A 342 8.77 -23.01 -17.06
C LEU A 342 8.93 -23.63 -15.66
N TYR A 343 9.29 -22.81 -14.67
CA TYR A 343 9.38 -23.25 -13.27
C TYR A 343 8.03 -23.75 -12.74
N CYS A 344 6.97 -23.08 -13.04
CA CYS A 344 5.63 -23.48 -12.58
C CYS A 344 5.14 -24.76 -13.28
N ILE A 345 5.38 -24.90 -14.59
CA ILE A 345 5.11 -26.15 -15.30
C ILE A 345 5.89 -27.30 -14.67
N GLU A 346 7.17 -27.10 -14.36
CA GLU A 346 8.00 -28.09 -13.68
C GLU A 346 7.43 -28.49 -12.31
N GLN A 347 6.99 -27.52 -11.48
CA GLN A 347 6.39 -27.83 -10.17
C GLN A 347 5.05 -28.57 -10.32
N PHE A 348 4.22 -28.19 -11.29
CA PHE A 348 2.96 -28.87 -11.61
C PHE A 348 3.19 -30.34 -12.02
N LEU A 349 4.12 -30.59 -12.93
CA LEU A 349 4.47 -31.96 -13.36
C LEU A 349 5.00 -32.80 -12.20
N LYS A 350 5.86 -32.24 -11.34
CA LYS A 350 6.35 -32.92 -10.14
C LYS A 350 5.23 -33.30 -9.16
N LYS A 351 4.16 -32.49 -9.10
CA LYS A 351 3.00 -32.76 -8.24
C LYS A 351 2.13 -33.88 -8.79
N ILE A 352 2.00 -33.98 -10.13
CA ILE A 352 1.27 -35.07 -10.80
C ILE A 352 2.05 -36.39 -10.69
N LEU A 353 3.35 -36.35 -10.91
CA LEU A 353 4.20 -37.58 -10.91
C LEU A 353 4.48 -38.14 -9.50
N LYS A 354 4.15 -37.40 -8.44
CA LYS A 354 4.20 -37.88 -7.04
C LYS A 354 2.89 -38.51 -6.55
N LYS A 355 1.82 -38.47 -7.35
CA LYS A 355 0.59 -39.25 -7.15
C LYS A 355 0.69 -40.57 -7.90
#